data_b03c51ed86afa6e1d93835a1f1533c85
#
_entry.id   b03c51ed86afa6e1d93835a1f1533c85
#
_cell.length_a   1.000
_cell.length_b   1.000
_cell.length_c   1.000
_cell.angle_alpha   90.00
_cell.angle_beta   90.00
_cell.angle_gamma   90.00
#
_symmetry.space_group_name_H-M   'P 1'
#
loop_
_entity.id
_entity.type
_entity.pdbx_description
1 polymer ?
#
loop_
_entity_poly.entity_id
_entity_poly.type
_entity_poly.pdbx_seq_one_letter_code
_entity_poly.pdbx_strand_id
1 'polypeptide(L)'
;MTTVAPFKNQHLSYSRLSRFETCPLSYRLHYIEKKQAEPGLPLRFGKTIHAVLERLIKEVVDDERTGPLSEERAIELYREAWGAERLTGMDVFAEGLAILRRFIAEQGVVDHRDVLAIEKEFRLPVGPFEVLGFIDRVDWIDDETVEVIDYKTNHQLFTRDEVDTSLQMSLYEVAVRRLWPWAKKVKLTFWMLRHGVRQETTRTEEQLADALAYVADQAAAGDRSA
;
A
#
# COMPACT_ATOMS: atom_id res chain seq x y z
N MET A 1 32.26 -8.38 -15.93
CA MET A 1 31.09 -7.62 -15.46
C MET A 1 30.77 -8.14 -14.09
N THR A 2 30.96 -7.35 -13.05
CA THR A 2 30.68 -7.76 -11.67
C THR A 2 29.16 -7.80 -11.49
N THR A 3 28.61 -8.99 -11.43
CA THR A 3 27.22 -9.21 -11.12
C THR A 3 27.00 -8.83 -9.64
N VAL A 4 26.32 -7.73 -9.38
CA VAL A 4 25.98 -7.32 -8.02
C VAL A 4 24.70 -8.06 -7.64
N ALA A 5 24.74 -8.83 -6.55
CA ALA A 5 23.57 -9.49 -6.00
C ALA A 5 22.45 -8.44 -5.77
N PRO A 6 21.26 -8.58 -6.38
CA PRO A 6 20.27 -7.52 -6.42
C PRO A 6 19.74 -7.12 -5.04
N PHE A 7 19.83 -8.01 -4.04
CA PHE A 7 19.27 -7.75 -2.70
C PHE A 7 20.32 -7.68 -1.58
N LYS A 8 21.62 -7.83 -1.90
CA LYS A 8 22.68 -7.80 -0.89
C LYS A 8 22.76 -6.43 -0.21
N ASN A 9 22.65 -6.40 1.11
CA ASN A 9 22.65 -5.19 1.95
C ASN A 9 21.51 -4.18 1.67
N GLN A 10 20.37 -4.65 1.13
CA GLN A 10 19.21 -3.81 0.87
C GLN A 10 17.95 -4.41 1.49
N HIS A 11 17.05 -3.57 1.96
CA HIS A 11 15.73 -4.02 2.36
C HIS A 11 14.96 -4.52 1.13
N LEU A 12 14.31 -5.65 1.29
CA LEU A 12 13.29 -6.11 0.34
C LEU A 12 12.03 -5.27 0.53
N SER A 13 11.25 -5.09 -0.53
CA SER A 13 9.89 -4.62 -0.46
C SER A 13 9.08 -5.28 -1.57
N TYR A 14 7.76 -5.32 -1.42
CA TYR A 14 6.89 -5.83 -2.47
C TYR A 14 7.18 -5.14 -3.82
N SER A 15 7.30 -3.82 -3.85
CA SER A 15 7.57 -3.06 -5.08
C SER A 15 8.94 -3.40 -5.70
N ARG A 16 9.94 -3.71 -4.90
CA ARG A 16 11.26 -4.17 -5.39
C ARG A 16 11.19 -5.56 -5.99
N LEU A 17 10.54 -6.49 -5.31
CA LEU A 17 10.33 -7.85 -5.79
C LEU A 17 9.55 -7.84 -7.10
N SER A 18 8.39 -7.20 -7.12
CA SER A 18 7.54 -7.09 -8.30
C SER A 18 8.25 -6.45 -9.50
N ARG A 19 9.07 -5.41 -9.27
CA ARG A 19 9.87 -4.82 -10.35
C ARG A 19 10.95 -5.76 -10.86
N PHE A 20 11.60 -6.52 -9.97
CA PHE A 20 12.60 -7.51 -10.38
C PHE A 20 11.99 -8.64 -11.22
N GLU A 21 10.83 -9.14 -10.81
CA GLU A 21 10.07 -10.17 -11.54
C GLU A 21 9.61 -9.69 -12.91
N THR A 22 9.06 -8.47 -12.96
CA THR A 22 8.55 -7.89 -14.20
C THR A 22 9.69 -7.61 -15.19
N CYS A 23 10.79 -7.05 -14.72
CA CYS A 23 11.94 -6.73 -15.57
C CYS A 23 13.22 -6.54 -14.74
N PRO A 24 14.11 -7.55 -14.69
CA PRO A 24 15.39 -7.45 -13.98
C PRO A 24 16.27 -6.27 -14.42
N LEU A 25 16.22 -5.90 -15.71
CA LEU A 25 16.92 -4.73 -16.23
C LEU A 25 16.36 -3.42 -15.63
N SER A 26 15.03 -3.29 -15.57
CA SER A 26 14.38 -2.14 -14.93
C SER A 26 14.74 -2.04 -13.46
N TYR A 27 14.78 -3.17 -12.76
CA TYR A 27 15.24 -3.24 -11.37
C TYR A 27 16.68 -2.75 -11.23
N ARG A 28 17.59 -3.28 -12.03
CA ARG A 28 19.00 -2.89 -12.03
C ARG A 28 19.20 -1.40 -12.25
N LEU A 29 18.58 -0.85 -13.32
CA LEU A 29 18.67 0.58 -13.63
C LEU A 29 18.15 1.45 -12.48
N HIS A 30 17.03 1.07 -11.88
CA HIS A 30 16.37 1.87 -10.85
C HIS A 30 17.06 1.78 -9.48
N TYR A 31 17.34 0.56 -8.99
CA TYR A 31 17.82 0.34 -7.63
C TYR A 31 19.33 0.21 -7.49
N ILE A 32 20.02 -0.30 -8.50
CA ILE A 32 21.46 -0.54 -8.45
C ILE A 32 22.22 0.63 -9.07
N GLU A 33 21.87 0.99 -10.30
CA GLU A 33 22.54 2.08 -11.02
C GLU A 33 21.98 3.46 -10.65
N LYS A 34 20.88 3.51 -9.90
CA LYS A 34 20.18 4.74 -9.46
C LYS A 34 19.83 5.69 -10.62
N LYS A 35 19.67 5.15 -11.81
CA LYS A 35 19.19 5.85 -12.99
C LYS A 35 17.68 5.94 -12.92
N GLN A 36 17.17 6.82 -12.06
CA GLN A 36 15.73 7.02 -11.91
C GLN A 36 15.26 8.06 -12.94
N ALA A 37 14.36 7.65 -13.81
CA ALA A 37 13.51 8.59 -14.51
C ALA A 37 12.53 9.23 -13.53
N GLU A 38 12.09 10.45 -13.81
CA GLU A 38 11.01 11.05 -13.03
C GLU A 38 9.78 10.13 -13.04
N PRO A 39 9.11 9.96 -11.89
CA PRO A 39 7.90 9.15 -11.82
C PRO A 39 6.84 9.65 -12.81
N GLY A 40 6.27 8.72 -13.57
CA GLY A 40 5.20 9.07 -14.51
C GLY A 40 3.95 9.61 -13.79
N LEU A 41 3.08 10.28 -14.57
CA LEU A 41 1.84 10.87 -14.07
C LEU A 41 0.99 9.91 -13.21
N PRO A 42 0.76 8.64 -13.60
CA PRO A 42 -0.06 7.74 -12.80
C PRO A 42 0.49 7.51 -11.39
N LEU A 43 1.81 7.35 -11.25
CA LEU A 43 2.44 7.14 -9.94
C LEU A 43 2.38 8.40 -9.07
N ARG A 44 2.67 9.58 -9.63
CA ARG A 44 2.57 10.86 -8.91
C ARG A 44 1.13 11.16 -8.50
N PHE A 45 0.17 10.88 -9.40
CA PHE A 45 -1.25 11.04 -9.10
C PHE A 45 -1.69 10.12 -7.95
N GLY A 46 -1.35 8.83 -8.01
CA GLY A 46 -1.64 7.89 -6.92
C GLY A 46 -1.07 8.37 -5.59
N LYS A 47 0.21 8.75 -5.57
CA LYS A 47 0.88 9.30 -4.38
C LYS A 47 0.18 10.55 -3.82
N THR A 48 -0.30 11.44 -4.71
CA THR A 48 -1.06 12.63 -4.32
C THR A 48 -2.36 12.26 -3.62
N ILE A 49 -3.13 11.30 -4.17
CA ILE A 49 -4.37 10.83 -3.55
C ILE A 49 -4.10 10.19 -2.18
N HIS A 50 -3.12 9.27 -2.09
CA HIS A 50 -2.74 8.63 -0.82
C HIS A 50 -2.38 9.66 0.25
N ALA A 51 -1.54 10.67 -0.07
CA ALA A 51 -1.15 11.72 0.86
C ALA A 51 -2.36 12.52 1.39
N VAL A 52 -3.38 12.75 0.56
CA VAL A 52 -4.62 13.42 1.01
C VAL A 52 -5.42 12.53 1.95
N LEU A 53 -5.60 11.25 1.60
CA LEU A 53 -6.34 10.30 2.44
C LEU A 53 -5.66 10.09 3.79
N GLU A 54 -4.35 9.89 3.79
CA GLU A 54 -3.53 9.81 5.01
C GLU A 54 -3.79 11.00 5.93
N ARG A 55 -3.65 12.23 5.41
CA ARG A 55 -3.83 13.45 6.20
C ARG A 55 -5.26 13.61 6.72
N LEU A 56 -6.26 13.32 5.90
CA LEU A 56 -7.67 13.40 6.31
C LEU A 56 -7.99 12.48 7.49
N ILE A 57 -7.55 11.22 7.40
CA ILE A 57 -7.78 10.25 8.48
C ILE A 57 -6.94 10.60 9.69
N LYS A 58 -5.68 11.00 9.49
CA LYS A 58 -4.76 11.38 10.56
C LYS A 58 -5.30 12.58 11.37
N GLU A 59 -5.85 13.59 10.72
CA GLU A 59 -6.47 14.73 11.41
C GLU A 59 -7.65 14.30 12.30
N VAL A 60 -8.42 13.28 11.91
CA VAL A 60 -9.48 12.72 12.76
C VAL A 60 -8.91 12.00 13.98
N VAL A 61 -7.82 11.25 13.80
CA VAL A 61 -7.14 10.51 14.88
C VAL A 61 -6.44 11.47 15.84
N ASP A 62 -5.67 12.42 15.32
CA ASP A 62 -4.90 13.38 16.12
C ASP A 62 -5.82 14.31 16.96
N ASP A 63 -7.00 14.64 16.42
CA ASP A 63 -8.00 15.46 17.12
C ASP A 63 -8.95 14.62 18.02
N GLU A 64 -8.76 13.31 18.11
CA GLU A 64 -9.60 12.36 18.86
C GLU A 64 -11.11 12.51 18.53
N ARG A 65 -11.42 12.70 17.23
CA ARG A 65 -12.79 12.97 16.77
C ARG A 65 -13.50 11.72 16.28
N THR A 66 -14.82 11.82 16.29
CA THR A 66 -15.74 10.92 15.57
C THR A 66 -16.64 11.77 14.70
N GLY A 67 -16.67 11.50 13.40
CA GLY A 67 -17.51 12.27 12.47
C GLY A 67 -17.18 12.02 11.00
N PRO A 68 -17.92 12.63 10.11
CA PRO A 68 -17.65 12.57 8.68
C PRO A 68 -16.37 13.35 8.34
N LEU A 69 -15.70 12.93 7.25
CA LEU A 69 -14.60 13.70 6.67
C LEU A 69 -15.12 14.95 5.98
N SER A 70 -14.38 16.06 6.07
CA SER A 70 -14.75 17.31 5.39
C SER A 70 -14.31 17.28 3.93
N GLU A 71 -15.27 17.55 3.02
CA GLU A 71 -14.96 17.72 1.59
C GLU A 71 -14.12 18.96 1.34
N GLU A 72 -14.41 20.05 2.03
CA GLU A 72 -13.65 21.31 1.92
C GLU A 72 -12.18 21.07 2.30
N ARG A 73 -11.96 20.36 3.41
CA ARG A 73 -10.61 20.03 3.85
C ARG A 73 -9.89 19.11 2.88
N ALA A 74 -10.57 18.13 2.31
CA ALA A 74 -10.03 17.27 1.28
C ALA A 74 -9.57 18.04 0.03
N ILE A 75 -10.38 19.01 -0.41
CA ILE A 75 -10.06 19.88 -1.55
C ILE A 75 -8.82 20.75 -1.26
N GLU A 76 -8.70 21.31 -0.06
CA GLU A 76 -7.51 22.08 0.36
C GLU A 76 -6.26 21.22 0.30
N LEU A 77 -6.27 20.07 0.97
CA LEU A 77 -5.17 19.12 0.99
C LEU A 77 -4.77 18.64 -0.41
N TYR A 78 -5.78 18.42 -1.25
CA TYR A 78 -5.54 17.99 -2.63
C TYR A 78 -4.85 19.08 -3.45
N ARG A 79 -5.24 20.34 -3.32
CA ARG A 79 -4.57 21.46 -3.99
C ARG A 79 -3.09 21.60 -3.54
N GLU A 80 -2.84 21.45 -2.24
CA GLU A 80 -1.49 21.47 -1.68
C GLU A 80 -0.63 20.32 -2.27
N ALA A 81 -1.13 19.09 -2.20
CA ALA A 81 -0.42 17.90 -2.69
C ALA A 81 -0.21 17.93 -4.21
N TRP A 82 -1.22 18.42 -4.96
CA TRP A 82 -1.14 18.62 -6.40
C TRP A 82 0.00 19.56 -6.78
N GLY A 83 0.10 20.70 -6.08
CA GLY A 83 1.18 21.67 -6.28
C GLY A 83 2.55 21.12 -5.91
N ALA A 84 2.65 20.40 -4.80
CA ALA A 84 3.89 19.78 -4.32
C ALA A 84 4.45 18.75 -5.32
N GLU A 85 3.57 17.92 -5.89
CA GLU A 85 3.93 16.94 -6.94
C GLU A 85 4.01 17.55 -8.34
N ARG A 86 3.80 18.86 -8.49
CA ARG A 86 3.84 19.58 -9.78
C ARG A 86 3.00 18.91 -10.86
N LEU A 87 1.82 18.43 -10.48
CA LEU A 87 0.90 17.81 -11.42
C LEU A 87 0.24 18.87 -12.31
N THR A 88 -0.12 18.47 -13.51
CA THR A 88 -0.80 19.33 -14.50
C THR A 88 -1.93 18.57 -15.18
N GLY A 89 -2.86 19.30 -15.79
CA GLY A 89 -4.00 18.73 -16.50
C GLY A 89 -5.31 18.89 -15.72
N MET A 90 -6.24 19.67 -16.28
CA MET A 90 -7.54 19.96 -15.64
C MET A 90 -8.39 18.70 -15.51
N ASP A 91 -8.35 17.80 -16.48
CA ASP A 91 -9.13 16.55 -16.45
C ASP A 91 -8.63 15.62 -15.34
N VAL A 92 -7.31 15.50 -15.18
CA VAL A 92 -6.70 14.70 -14.10
C VAL A 92 -6.99 15.30 -12.73
N PHE A 93 -6.98 16.65 -12.63
CA PHE A 93 -7.36 17.33 -11.39
C PHE A 93 -8.83 17.08 -11.03
N ALA A 94 -9.74 17.21 -12.01
CA ALA A 94 -11.15 16.96 -11.82
C ALA A 94 -11.43 15.49 -11.43
N GLU A 95 -10.69 14.54 -12.03
CA GLU A 95 -10.78 13.12 -11.67
C GLU A 95 -10.39 12.88 -10.21
N GLY A 96 -9.29 13.48 -9.74
CA GLY A 96 -8.89 13.38 -8.33
C GLY A 96 -9.93 13.94 -7.37
N LEU A 97 -10.55 15.07 -7.69
CA LEU A 97 -11.68 15.59 -6.90
C LEU A 97 -12.87 14.62 -6.86
N ALA A 98 -13.19 14.00 -7.99
CA ALA A 98 -14.27 13.01 -8.04
C ALA A 98 -13.97 11.76 -7.20
N ILE A 99 -12.71 11.30 -7.20
CA ILE A 99 -12.24 10.19 -6.35
C ILE A 99 -12.40 10.56 -4.87
N LEU A 100 -11.93 11.74 -4.44
CA LEU A 100 -11.99 12.17 -3.04
C LEU A 100 -13.42 12.33 -2.55
N ARG A 101 -14.31 12.93 -3.34
CA ARG A 101 -15.74 13.05 -3.03
C ARG A 101 -16.39 11.70 -2.85
N ARG A 102 -16.11 10.76 -3.75
CA ARG A 102 -16.62 9.39 -3.66
C ARG A 102 -16.10 8.71 -2.41
N PHE A 103 -14.81 8.79 -2.14
CA PHE A 103 -14.20 8.22 -0.94
C PHE A 103 -14.88 8.75 0.34
N ILE A 104 -15.07 10.07 0.46
CA ILE A 104 -15.72 10.70 1.62
C ILE A 104 -17.15 10.18 1.79
N ALA A 105 -17.91 10.10 0.70
CA ALA A 105 -19.29 9.59 0.72
C ALA A 105 -19.36 8.12 1.14
N GLU A 106 -18.44 7.28 0.66
CA GLU A 106 -18.39 5.84 0.96
C GLU A 106 -17.79 5.55 2.33
N GLN A 107 -16.81 6.34 2.79
CA GLN A 107 -16.21 6.20 4.11
C GLN A 107 -17.23 6.50 5.21
N GLY A 108 -18.08 7.51 5.01
CA GLY A 108 -19.04 7.93 6.01
C GLY A 108 -18.37 8.51 7.27
N VAL A 109 -18.79 8.03 8.43
CA VAL A 109 -18.21 8.43 9.72
C VAL A 109 -16.91 7.67 9.97
N VAL A 110 -15.90 8.39 10.43
CA VAL A 110 -14.65 7.82 10.98
C VAL A 110 -14.68 8.02 12.49
N ASP A 111 -14.46 6.97 13.24
CA ASP A 111 -14.18 7.04 14.69
C ASP A 111 -12.66 6.87 14.88
N HIS A 112 -12.02 7.84 15.56
CA HIS A 112 -10.58 7.76 15.81
C HIS A 112 -10.17 6.48 16.56
N ARG A 113 -11.08 5.90 17.36
CA ARG A 113 -10.83 4.68 18.13
C ARG A 113 -10.74 3.43 17.28
N ASP A 114 -11.38 3.46 16.11
CA ASP A 114 -11.38 2.33 15.19
C ASP A 114 -10.13 2.32 14.30
N VAL A 115 -9.40 3.44 14.18
CA VAL A 115 -8.20 3.54 13.37
C VAL A 115 -6.96 3.14 14.19
N LEU A 116 -6.46 1.93 13.99
CA LEU A 116 -5.28 1.43 14.70
C LEU A 116 -3.98 2.00 14.16
N ALA A 117 -3.88 2.21 12.87
CA ALA A 117 -2.67 2.75 12.24
C ALA A 117 -2.94 3.34 10.85
N ILE A 118 -2.09 4.31 10.49
CA ILE A 118 -2.04 4.96 9.17
C ILE A 118 -0.57 4.96 8.74
N GLU A 119 -0.29 4.64 7.46
CA GLU A 119 1.08 4.55 6.90
C GLU A 119 2.02 3.76 7.83
N LYS A 120 1.54 2.59 8.27
CA LYS A 120 2.27 1.80 9.27
C LYS A 120 3.48 1.12 8.66
N GLU A 121 4.68 1.59 9.00
CA GLU A 121 5.91 0.87 8.68
C GLU A 121 5.93 -0.49 9.38
N PHE A 122 6.33 -1.51 8.63
CA PHE A 122 6.62 -2.83 9.19
C PHE A 122 7.93 -3.39 8.64
N ARG A 123 8.54 -4.26 9.43
CA ARG A 123 9.76 -4.99 9.08
C ARG A 123 9.56 -6.47 9.38
N LEU A 124 9.65 -7.30 8.35
CA LEU A 124 9.49 -8.75 8.47
C LEU A 124 10.81 -9.43 8.19
N PRO A 125 11.39 -10.16 9.16
CA PRO A 125 12.52 -11.03 8.89
C PRO A 125 12.06 -12.23 8.05
N VAL A 126 12.71 -12.45 6.91
CA VAL A 126 12.47 -13.56 5.98
C VAL A 126 13.82 -14.19 5.64
N GLY A 127 14.18 -15.27 6.34
CA GLY A 127 15.51 -15.86 6.25
C GLY A 127 16.60 -14.83 6.63
N PRO A 128 17.63 -14.64 5.79
CA PRO A 128 18.69 -13.64 6.02
C PRO A 128 18.30 -12.22 5.58
N PHE A 129 17.09 -12.03 5.08
CA PHE A 129 16.62 -10.76 4.53
C PHE A 129 15.58 -10.10 5.45
N GLU A 130 15.32 -8.83 5.24
CA GLU A 130 14.26 -8.07 5.89
C GLU A 130 13.36 -7.47 4.83
N VAL A 131 12.05 -7.71 4.92
CA VAL A 131 11.04 -7.06 4.09
C VAL A 131 10.54 -5.82 4.81
N LEU A 132 10.73 -4.67 4.18
CA LEU A 132 10.21 -3.38 4.61
C LEU A 132 8.98 -3.03 3.78
N GLY A 133 7.92 -2.60 4.44
CA GLY A 133 6.72 -2.11 3.78
C GLY A 133 5.96 -1.12 4.64
N PHE A 134 4.94 -0.54 4.03
CA PHE A 134 4.01 0.39 4.66
C PHE A 134 2.59 -0.07 4.37
N ILE A 135 1.75 -0.08 5.40
CA ILE A 135 0.33 -0.39 5.28
C ILE A 135 -0.41 0.94 5.32
N ASP A 136 -1.20 1.26 4.30
CA ASP A 136 -1.88 2.54 4.18
C ASP A 136 -2.77 2.80 5.40
N ARG A 137 -3.59 1.81 5.80
CA ARG A 137 -4.46 1.92 6.98
C ARG A 137 -4.78 0.56 7.58
N VAL A 138 -4.88 0.52 8.91
CA VAL A 138 -5.38 -0.63 9.68
C VAL A 138 -6.48 -0.15 10.59
N ASP A 139 -7.66 -0.77 10.50
CA ASP A 139 -8.82 -0.48 11.34
C ASP A 139 -9.13 -1.64 12.28
N TRP A 140 -9.56 -1.31 13.48
CA TRP A 140 -10.17 -2.23 14.42
C TRP A 140 -11.62 -2.53 14.00
N ILE A 141 -12.00 -3.78 14.00
CA ILE A 141 -13.37 -4.21 13.70
C ILE A 141 -14.04 -4.76 14.97
N ASP A 142 -13.35 -5.67 15.64
CA ASP A 142 -13.79 -6.26 16.89
C ASP A 142 -12.58 -6.80 17.69
N ASP A 143 -12.83 -7.43 18.84
CA ASP A 143 -11.78 -7.91 19.75
C ASP A 143 -10.83 -8.96 19.19
N GLU A 144 -11.14 -9.53 18.01
CA GLU A 144 -10.31 -10.52 17.34
C GLU A 144 -10.01 -10.18 15.88
N THR A 145 -10.61 -9.11 15.34
CA THR A 145 -10.61 -8.82 13.91
C THR A 145 -10.09 -7.41 13.62
N VAL A 146 -9.18 -7.31 12.65
CA VAL A 146 -8.74 -6.04 12.06
C VAL A 146 -8.98 -6.04 10.56
N GLU A 147 -9.14 -4.86 9.97
CA GLU A 147 -9.15 -4.66 8.53
C GLU A 147 -7.88 -3.93 8.10
N VAL A 148 -7.16 -4.53 7.15
CA VAL A 148 -6.07 -3.88 6.41
C VAL A 148 -6.66 -3.28 5.15
N ILE A 149 -6.46 -1.99 4.96
CA ILE A 149 -6.94 -1.26 3.80
C ILE A 149 -5.74 -0.76 3.00
N ASP A 150 -5.70 -1.11 1.72
CA ASP A 150 -4.73 -0.60 0.74
C ASP A 150 -5.48 0.15 -0.35
N TYR A 151 -5.17 1.42 -0.51
CA TYR A 151 -5.82 2.29 -1.47
C TYR A 151 -5.23 2.12 -2.87
N LYS A 152 -6.09 1.97 -3.87
CA LYS A 152 -5.68 1.81 -5.27
C LYS A 152 -6.34 2.83 -6.18
N THR A 153 -5.53 3.50 -6.98
CA THR A 153 -5.98 4.46 -8.01
C THR A 153 -5.92 3.88 -9.42
N ASN A 154 -5.96 2.55 -9.55
CA ASN A 154 -5.91 1.83 -10.82
C ASN A 154 -7.15 2.11 -11.66
N HIS A 155 -6.97 2.16 -13.00
CA HIS A 155 -8.09 2.28 -13.95
C HIS A 155 -8.92 0.99 -14.09
N GLN A 156 -8.33 -0.16 -13.78
CA GLN A 156 -9.00 -1.46 -13.85
C GLN A 156 -9.11 -2.07 -12.46
N LEU A 157 -10.22 -2.75 -12.22
CA LEU A 157 -10.37 -3.61 -11.04
C LEU A 157 -9.43 -4.81 -11.17
N PHE A 158 -8.99 -5.30 -10.03
CA PHE A 158 -8.29 -6.58 -9.99
C PHE A 158 -9.27 -7.73 -10.26
N THR A 159 -8.79 -8.77 -10.91
CA THR A 159 -9.51 -10.03 -10.98
C THR A 159 -9.59 -10.68 -9.60
N ARG A 160 -10.51 -11.61 -9.41
CA ARG A 160 -10.63 -12.34 -8.15
C ARG A 160 -9.33 -13.06 -7.79
N ASP A 161 -8.68 -13.67 -8.79
CA ASP A 161 -7.41 -14.36 -8.61
C ASP A 161 -6.30 -13.41 -8.16
N GLU A 162 -6.15 -12.24 -8.79
CA GLU A 162 -5.16 -11.22 -8.38
C GLU A 162 -5.38 -10.75 -6.94
N VAL A 163 -6.63 -10.64 -6.50
CA VAL A 163 -6.95 -10.27 -5.10
C VAL A 163 -6.58 -11.41 -4.15
N ASP A 164 -6.97 -12.65 -4.49
CA ASP A 164 -6.80 -13.81 -3.61
C ASP A 164 -5.35 -14.32 -3.54
N THR A 165 -4.52 -14.04 -4.55
CA THR A 165 -3.13 -14.45 -4.61
C THR A 165 -2.13 -13.32 -4.38
N SER A 166 -2.61 -12.10 -4.06
CA SER A 166 -1.76 -10.93 -3.86
C SER A 166 -0.69 -11.15 -2.80
N LEU A 167 0.59 -11.17 -3.21
CA LEU A 167 1.73 -11.23 -2.30
C LEU A 167 1.77 -10.03 -1.34
N GLN A 168 1.42 -8.83 -1.83
CA GLN A 168 1.36 -7.62 -1.00
C GLN A 168 0.44 -7.82 0.19
N MET A 169 -0.78 -8.29 -0.05
CA MET A 169 -1.77 -8.54 1.00
C MET A 169 -1.34 -9.65 1.96
N SER A 170 -0.68 -10.70 1.46
CA SER A 170 -0.14 -11.76 2.33
C SER A 170 0.94 -11.23 3.26
N LEU A 171 1.86 -10.38 2.77
CA LEU A 171 2.88 -9.74 3.59
C LEU A 171 2.28 -8.78 4.62
N TYR A 172 1.24 -8.06 4.26
CA TYR A 172 0.52 -7.18 5.19
C TYR A 172 -0.14 -7.98 6.32
N GLU A 173 -0.79 -9.10 6.02
CA GLU A 173 -1.38 -9.95 7.07
C GLU A 173 -0.31 -10.51 8.02
N VAL A 174 0.81 -11.01 7.49
CA VAL A 174 1.93 -11.47 8.34
C VAL A 174 2.43 -10.34 9.24
N ALA A 175 2.56 -9.13 8.71
CA ALA A 175 2.98 -7.96 9.48
C ALA A 175 1.98 -7.62 10.59
N VAL A 176 0.71 -7.57 10.26
CA VAL A 176 -0.39 -7.25 11.20
C VAL A 176 -0.46 -8.24 12.34
N ARG A 177 -0.38 -9.54 12.05
CA ARG A 177 -0.37 -10.59 13.09
C ARG A 177 0.83 -10.49 14.06
N ARG A 178 1.95 -9.92 13.61
CA ARG A 178 3.11 -9.64 14.48
C ARG A 178 2.95 -8.36 15.28
N LEU A 179 2.38 -7.31 14.67
CA LEU A 179 2.18 -6.01 15.30
C LEU A 179 1.04 -6.04 16.34
N TRP A 180 0.00 -6.81 16.03
CA TRP A 180 -1.18 -6.99 16.89
C TRP A 180 -1.49 -8.48 17.11
N PRO A 181 -0.76 -9.16 18.02
CA PRO A 181 -0.91 -10.61 18.24
C PRO A 181 -2.30 -11.05 18.73
N TRP A 182 -3.11 -10.10 19.21
CA TRP A 182 -4.50 -10.34 19.59
C TRP A 182 -5.44 -10.47 18.38
N ALA A 183 -5.07 -9.89 17.23
CA ALA A 183 -5.85 -9.97 16.01
C ALA A 183 -5.71 -11.38 15.40
N LYS A 184 -6.71 -12.20 15.58
CA LYS A 184 -6.76 -13.57 15.07
C LYS A 184 -7.29 -13.65 13.64
N LYS A 185 -8.09 -12.65 13.24
CA LYS A 185 -8.70 -12.54 11.92
C LYS A 185 -8.25 -11.24 11.27
N VAL A 186 -7.81 -11.33 10.04
CA VAL A 186 -7.40 -10.17 9.25
C VAL A 186 -8.22 -10.14 7.97
N LYS A 187 -9.02 -9.11 7.83
CA LYS A 187 -9.71 -8.78 6.59
C LYS A 187 -8.76 -7.93 5.75
N LEU A 188 -8.54 -8.32 4.50
CA LEU A 188 -7.65 -7.63 3.59
C LEU A 188 -8.49 -6.96 2.49
N THR A 189 -8.33 -5.66 2.32
CA THR A 189 -9.18 -4.87 1.43
C THR A 189 -8.32 -4.01 0.49
N PHE A 190 -8.44 -4.27 -0.81
CA PHE A 190 -8.09 -3.28 -1.82
C PHE A 190 -9.27 -2.31 -2.01
N TRP A 191 -9.09 -1.06 -1.65
CA TRP A 191 -10.10 -0.04 -1.93
C TRP A 191 -9.79 0.63 -3.26
N MET A 192 -10.54 0.22 -4.29
CA MET A 192 -10.40 0.69 -5.67
C MET A 192 -11.08 2.05 -5.83
N LEU A 193 -10.36 3.13 -5.47
CA LEU A 193 -10.89 4.48 -5.30
C LEU A 193 -11.57 5.06 -6.53
N ARG A 194 -11.06 4.76 -7.75
CA ARG A 194 -11.70 5.22 -9.00
C ARG A 194 -13.09 4.63 -9.21
N HIS A 195 -13.32 3.45 -8.66
CA HIS A 195 -14.53 2.67 -8.88
C HIS A 195 -15.47 2.70 -7.67
N GLY A 196 -14.98 3.11 -6.51
CA GLY A 196 -15.74 3.01 -5.26
C GLY A 196 -16.01 1.56 -4.87
N VAL A 197 -15.08 0.66 -5.14
CA VAL A 197 -15.26 -0.77 -4.89
C VAL A 197 -14.22 -1.26 -3.89
N ARG A 198 -14.68 -1.98 -2.88
CA ARG A 198 -13.82 -2.72 -1.94
C ARG A 198 -13.71 -4.17 -2.41
N GLN A 199 -12.51 -4.60 -2.77
CA GLN A 199 -12.20 -5.97 -3.14
C GLN A 199 -11.55 -6.65 -1.94
N GLU A 200 -12.32 -7.49 -1.28
CA GLU A 200 -11.97 -8.09 0.01
C GLU A 200 -11.46 -9.51 -0.17
N THR A 201 -10.53 -9.93 0.69
CA THR A 201 -9.98 -11.28 0.75
C THR A 201 -9.47 -11.60 2.15
N THR A 202 -9.13 -12.86 2.38
CA THR A 202 -8.47 -13.38 3.59
C THR A 202 -7.37 -14.33 3.17
N ARG A 203 -6.53 -14.78 4.09
CA ARG A 203 -5.47 -15.77 3.84
C ARG A 203 -5.62 -16.97 4.76
N THR A 204 -5.28 -18.13 4.23
CA THR A 204 -5.02 -19.33 5.05
C THR A 204 -3.59 -19.32 5.59
N GLU A 205 -3.32 -20.10 6.63
CA GLU A 205 -1.94 -20.26 7.15
C GLU A 205 -0.97 -20.78 6.07
N GLU A 206 -1.46 -21.66 5.20
CA GLU A 206 -0.69 -22.20 4.07
C GLU A 206 -0.30 -21.09 3.09
N GLN A 207 -1.26 -20.25 2.68
CA GLN A 207 -0.99 -19.11 1.79
C GLN A 207 0.02 -18.12 2.39
N LEU A 208 -0.02 -17.90 3.71
CA LEU A 208 0.95 -17.02 4.38
C LEU A 208 2.34 -17.67 4.42
N ALA A 209 2.42 -18.96 4.69
CA ALA A 209 3.68 -19.71 4.66
C ALA A 209 4.30 -19.72 3.25
N ASP A 210 3.49 -19.98 2.22
CA ASP A 210 3.91 -19.97 0.83
C ASP A 210 4.41 -18.58 0.40
N ALA A 211 3.74 -17.50 0.82
CA ALA A 211 4.19 -16.14 0.54
C ALA A 211 5.56 -15.84 1.13
N LEU A 212 5.82 -16.26 2.36
CA LEU A 212 7.13 -16.09 3.00
C LEU A 212 8.21 -16.94 2.35
N ALA A 213 7.90 -18.19 2.01
CA ALA A 213 8.81 -19.09 1.29
C ALA A 213 9.17 -18.51 -0.08
N TYR A 214 8.16 -18.04 -0.83
CA TYR A 214 8.37 -17.39 -2.11
C TYR A 214 9.31 -16.18 -2.03
N VAL A 215 9.10 -15.28 -1.05
CA VAL A 215 10.00 -14.13 -0.83
C VAL A 215 11.43 -14.58 -0.51
N ALA A 216 11.60 -15.61 0.33
CA ALA A 216 12.90 -16.16 0.67
C ALA A 216 13.63 -16.73 -0.56
N ASP A 217 12.91 -17.47 -1.41
CA ASP A 217 13.45 -18.08 -2.63
C ASP A 217 13.83 -17.01 -3.67
N GLN A 218 13.00 -16.01 -3.89
CA GLN A 218 13.30 -14.91 -4.79
C GLN A 218 14.52 -14.10 -4.33
N ALA A 219 14.62 -13.84 -3.04
CA ALA A 219 15.76 -13.16 -2.46
C ALA A 219 17.06 -13.97 -2.61
N ALA A 220 16.99 -15.30 -2.37
CA ALA A 220 18.13 -16.21 -2.54
C ALA A 220 18.50 -16.41 -4.02
N ALA A 221 17.54 -16.42 -4.94
CA ALA A 221 17.79 -16.50 -6.38
C ALA A 221 18.51 -15.25 -6.91
N GLY A 222 18.10 -14.09 -6.46
CA GLY A 222 18.78 -12.82 -6.77
C GLY A 222 20.21 -12.78 -6.28
N ASP A 223 20.54 -13.41 -5.15
CA ASP A 223 21.90 -13.47 -4.61
C ASP A 223 22.81 -14.46 -5.40
N ARG A 224 22.22 -15.48 -6.05
CA ARG A 224 22.94 -16.47 -6.87
C ARG A 224 23.19 -16.03 -8.32
N SER A 225 22.41 -15.07 -8.82
CA SER A 225 22.54 -14.54 -10.17
C SER A 225 23.58 -13.42 -10.29
N ALA A 226 24.37 -13.24 -9.26
CA ALA A 226 25.38 -12.19 -9.08
C ALA A 226 26.80 -12.67 -9.39
#